data_622a49b4317a624577fac6284abb386a
#
_entry.id   622a49b4317a624577fac6284abb386a
#
_cell.length_a   1.000
_cell.length_b   1.000
_cell.length_c   1.000
_cell.angle_alpha   90.00
_cell.angle_beta   90.00
_cell.angle_gamma   90.00
#
_symmetry.space_group_name_H-M   'P 1'
#
loop_
_entity.id
_entity.type
_entity.pdbx_description
1 polymer ?
#
loop_
_entity_poly.entity_id
_entity_poly.type
_entity_poly.pdbx_seq_one_letter_code
_entity_poly.pdbx_strand_id
1 'polypeptide(L)'
;MFKYLSIPEVCPICGEKTIIKKNNDSEFLFCPNPDCDGKLINKLDHFCGKKGLDIRGLSKATLEKLIDWGWVVNILSLYELHKYRYLWIQKPGFGQKSVDNILAAIEATKTTATFPAFISALGIPLIGGVQAKEIAKHFAGWNEFIHAVESNFDFSTLAGFGTVKSESILNFDYTEAIELAKLLISIRIVPVENNEIEINKVCEGLTFVITGSLHQYKNRNELINTIESLGGKVVGSISKNTKYLINNDATSESAKNVAAKRLGIPVITEVEFISKFIEK
;
A
#
# COMPACT_ATOMS: atom_id res chain seq x y z
N MET A 1 28.39 15.54 26.49
CA MET A 1 28.93 16.45 25.48
C MET A 1 28.09 16.28 24.22
N PHE A 2 27.05 17.10 24.00
CA PHE A 2 26.20 17.03 22.80
C PHE A 2 27.02 17.59 21.64
N LYS A 3 27.37 16.73 20.65
CA LYS A 3 27.89 17.21 19.36
C LYS A 3 26.76 18.02 18.72
N TYR A 4 26.96 19.31 18.53
CA TYR A 4 26.11 20.12 17.67
C TYR A 4 26.17 19.51 16.25
N LEU A 5 25.10 18.83 15.83
CA LEU A 5 24.95 18.41 14.45
C LEU A 5 24.78 19.70 13.63
N SER A 6 25.76 20.03 12.84
CA SER A 6 25.65 21.15 11.89
C SER A 6 24.56 20.80 10.86
N ILE A 7 23.63 21.72 10.66
CA ILE A 7 22.60 21.55 9.60
C ILE A 7 23.35 21.58 8.26
N PRO A 8 23.21 20.58 7.40
CA PRO A 8 23.90 20.56 6.11
C PRO A 8 23.43 21.71 5.22
N GLU A 9 24.36 22.53 4.76
CA GLU A 9 24.09 23.66 3.85
C GLU A 9 23.79 23.16 2.42
N VAL A 10 24.31 22.00 2.08
CA VAL A 10 24.12 21.35 0.77
C VAL A 10 23.56 19.95 0.91
N CYS A 11 22.78 19.51 -0.06
CA CYS A 11 22.26 18.16 -0.13
C CYS A 11 23.39 17.14 -0.25
N PRO A 12 23.49 16.13 0.63
CA PRO A 12 24.59 15.16 0.58
C PRO A 12 24.53 14.23 -0.64
N ILE A 13 23.42 14.22 -1.36
CA ILE A 13 23.23 13.35 -2.53
C ILE A 13 23.58 14.10 -3.83
N CYS A 14 23.01 15.28 -4.05
CA CYS A 14 23.17 16.00 -5.32
C CYS A 14 24.01 17.29 -5.23
N GLY A 15 24.46 17.68 -4.03
CA GLY A 15 25.27 18.91 -3.82
C GLY A 15 24.49 20.22 -3.89
N GLU A 16 23.18 20.19 -4.22
CA GLU A 16 22.36 21.41 -4.31
C GLU A 16 22.20 22.07 -2.94
N LYS A 17 22.12 23.40 -2.91
CA LYS A 17 21.92 24.16 -1.68
C LYS A 17 20.59 23.81 -1.05
N THR A 18 20.61 23.42 0.24
CA THR A 18 19.41 23.08 0.99
C THR A 18 18.64 24.31 1.45
N ILE A 19 17.34 24.17 1.63
CA ILE A 19 16.45 25.19 2.18
C ILE A 19 15.69 24.64 3.38
N ILE A 20 15.37 25.52 4.33
CA ILE A 20 14.48 25.17 5.45
C ILE A 20 13.05 25.47 5.02
N LYS A 21 12.19 24.46 5.06
CA LYS A 21 10.75 24.61 4.89
C LYS A 21 10.07 24.54 6.26
N LYS A 22 9.09 25.42 6.48
CA LYS A 22 8.24 25.43 7.65
C LYS A 22 6.90 24.80 7.30
N ASN A 23 6.42 23.92 8.18
CA ASN A 23 5.08 23.37 8.11
C ASN A 23 4.48 23.40 9.51
N ASN A 24 3.55 24.32 9.76
CA ASN A 24 3.05 24.67 11.08
C ASN A 24 4.23 24.99 12.02
N ASP A 25 4.35 24.31 13.16
CA ASP A 25 5.40 24.49 14.16
C ASP A 25 6.68 23.69 13.89
N SER A 26 6.75 22.96 12.76
CA SER A 26 7.89 22.12 12.42
C SER A 26 8.72 22.74 11.27
N GLU A 27 10.05 22.69 11.45
CA GLU A 27 11.01 23.08 10.41
C GLU A 27 11.72 21.82 9.91
N PHE A 28 11.88 21.69 8.61
CA PHE A 28 12.63 20.59 8.03
C PHE A 28 13.52 21.03 6.89
N LEU A 29 14.67 20.38 6.80
CA LEU A 29 15.64 20.62 5.75
C LEU A 29 15.14 19.98 4.44
N PHE A 30 15.17 20.75 3.36
CA PHE A 30 14.64 20.33 2.07
C PHE A 30 15.66 20.60 0.96
N CYS A 31 15.85 19.62 0.06
CA CYS A 31 16.60 19.79 -1.16
C CYS A 31 15.65 20.31 -2.26
N PRO A 32 15.90 21.52 -2.83
CA PRO A 32 15.02 22.08 -3.86
C PRO A 32 15.14 21.38 -5.22
N ASN A 33 16.29 20.72 -5.50
CA ASN A 33 16.53 20.07 -6.79
C ASN A 33 15.44 19.01 -7.07
N PRO A 34 14.61 19.15 -8.13
CA PRO A 34 13.60 18.16 -8.50
C PRO A 34 14.22 16.83 -8.92
N ASP A 35 15.39 16.86 -9.57
CA ASP A 35 16.08 15.70 -10.13
C ASP A 35 17.10 15.08 -9.17
N CYS A 36 16.92 15.31 -7.85
CA CYS A 36 17.80 14.71 -6.85
C CYS A 36 17.55 13.20 -6.73
N ASP A 37 18.60 12.39 -6.90
CA ASP A 37 18.52 10.93 -6.75
C ASP A 37 17.96 10.49 -5.40
N GLY A 38 18.20 11.26 -4.34
CA GLY A 38 17.60 11.01 -3.03
C GLY A 38 16.06 11.11 -3.02
N LYS A 39 15.49 11.99 -3.86
CA LYS A 39 14.02 12.05 -4.06
C LYS A 39 13.53 10.90 -4.91
N LEU A 40 14.25 10.57 -5.98
CA LEU A 40 13.94 9.44 -6.84
C LEU A 40 13.98 8.12 -6.05
N ILE A 41 15.02 7.88 -5.26
CA ILE A 41 15.14 6.71 -4.40
C ILE A 41 13.94 6.59 -3.46
N ASN A 42 13.55 7.67 -2.78
CA ASN A 42 12.42 7.64 -1.84
C ASN A 42 11.08 7.43 -2.56
N LYS A 43 10.90 8.02 -3.75
CA LYS A 43 9.72 7.81 -4.59
C LYS A 43 9.60 6.35 -5.03
N LEU A 44 10.70 5.75 -5.49
CA LEU A 44 10.76 4.36 -5.90
C LEU A 44 10.57 3.38 -4.73
N ASP A 45 11.20 3.64 -3.58
CA ASP A 45 11.05 2.82 -2.36
C ASP A 45 9.59 2.83 -1.85
N HIS A 46 8.94 3.99 -1.92
CA HIS A 46 7.51 4.10 -1.60
C HIS A 46 6.64 3.33 -2.60
N PHE A 47 6.88 3.50 -3.89
CA PHE A 47 6.12 2.85 -4.96
C PHE A 47 6.26 1.32 -4.90
N CYS A 48 7.50 0.82 -4.73
CA CYS A 48 7.79 -0.61 -4.68
C CYS A 48 7.50 -1.26 -3.33
N GLY A 49 7.39 -0.47 -2.26
CA GLY A 49 7.25 -0.94 -0.90
C GLY A 49 5.85 -1.44 -0.56
N LYS A 50 5.69 -1.96 0.68
CA LYS A 50 4.42 -2.51 1.20
C LYS A 50 3.26 -1.51 1.24
N LYS A 51 3.55 -0.21 1.26
CA LYS A 51 2.54 0.85 1.22
C LYS A 51 2.13 1.22 -0.21
N GLY A 52 2.89 0.76 -1.19
CA GLY A 52 2.64 0.89 -2.61
C GLY A 52 2.23 -0.45 -3.23
N LEU A 53 2.95 -0.90 -4.27
CA LEU A 53 2.61 -2.11 -5.03
C LEU A 53 3.22 -3.40 -4.47
N ASP A 54 3.97 -3.37 -3.35
CA ASP A 54 4.64 -4.51 -2.70
C ASP A 54 5.47 -5.37 -3.67
N ILE A 55 6.33 -4.74 -4.46
CA ILE A 55 7.19 -5.41 -5.45
C ILE A 55 8.34 -6.10 -4.72
N ARG A 56 8.22 -7.40 -4.51
CA ARG A 56 9.18 -8.18 -3.74
C ARG A 56 10.56 -8.21 -4.41
N GLY A 57 11.59 -8.05 -3.59
CA GLY A 57 12.99 -8.07 -4.03
C GLY A 57 13.56 -6.71 -4.41
N LEU A 58 12.75 -5.68 -4.62
CA LEU A 58 13.18 -4.30 -4.81
C LEU A 58 13.31 -3.60 -3.46
N SER A 59 14.40 -3.89 -2.74
CA SER A 59 14.76 -3.12 -1.55
C SER A 59 15.35 -1.76 -1.93
N LYS A 60 15.34 -0.81 -0.99
CA LYS A 60 15.97 0.50 -1.18
C LYS A 60 17.43 0.38 -1.68
N ALA A 61 18.22 -0.52 -1.08
CA ALA A 61 19.60 -0.79 -1.50
C ALA A 61 19.70 -1.37 -2.92
N THR A 62 18.69 -2.13 -3.37
CA THR A 62 18.61 -2.61 -4.76
C THR A 62 18.30 -1.44 -5.70
N LEU A 63 17.36 -0.59 -5.33
CA LEU A 63 16.97 0.58 -6.11
C LEU A 63 18.13 1.58 -6.27
N GLU A 64 18.89 1.83 -5.20
CA GLU A 64 20.10 2.65 -5.23
C GLU A 64 21.09 2.14 -6.29
N LYS A 65 21.39 0.85 -6.29
CA LYS A 65 22.27 0.24 -7.30
C LYS A 65 21.74 0.38 -8.73
N LEU A 66 20.43 0.22 -8.93
CA LEU A 66 19.81 0.35 -10.25
C LEU A 66 19.87 1.78 -10.78
N ILE A 67 19.77 2.78 -9.90
CA ILE A 67 19.95 4.20 -10.21
C ILE A 67 21.43 4.47 -10.53
N ASP A 68 22.37 4.02 -9.68
CA ASP A 68 23.80 4.18 -9.89
C ASP A 68 24.27 3.57 -11.21
N TRP A 69 23.64 2.49 -11.69
CA TRP A 69 23.95 1.90 -13.01
C TRP A 69 23.25 2.63 -14.16
N GLY A 70 22.43 3.64 -13.89
CA GLY A 70 21.67 4.38 -14.89
C GLY A 70 20.53 3.59 -15.54
N TRP A 71 20.10 2.46 -14.92
CA TRP A 71 19.03 1.62 -15.47
C TRP A 71 17.65 2.06 -15.00
N VAL A 72 17.58 2.80 -13.89
CA VAL A 72 16.36 3.35 -13.35
C VAL A 72 16.51 4.85 -13.16
N VAL A 73 15.71 5.61 -13.87
CA VAL A 73 15.67 7.09 -13.86
C VAL A 73 14.29 7.64 -13.47
N ASN A 74 13.28 6.77 -13.46
CA ASN A 74 11.90 7.07 -13.04
C ASN A 74 11.17 5.74 -12.75
N ILE A 75 9.89 5.79 -12.39
CA ILE A 75 9.12 4.56 -12.08
C ILE A 75 8.89 3.72 -13.35
N LEU A 76 8.65 4.35 -14.50
CA LEU A 76 8.43 3.63 -15.76
C LEU A 76 9.60 2.74 -16.14
N SER A 77 10.83 3.19 -15.90
CA SER A 77 12.04 2.42 -16.20
C SER A 77 12.16 1.11 -15.40
N LEU A 78 11.44 0.95 -14.29
CA LEU A 78 11.33 -0.34 -13.59
C LEU A 78 10.76 -1.44 -14.50
N TYR A 79 9.78 -1.10 -15.32
CA TYR A 79 9.12 -2.02 -16.25
C TYR A 79 9.97 -2.36 -17.48
N GLU A 80 11.07 -1.65 -17.65
CA GLU A 80 12.06 -1.89 -18.71
C GLU A 80 13.29 -2.68 -18.25
N LEU A 81 13.40 -2.99 -16.95
CA LEU A 81 14.56 -3.68 -16.36
C LEU A 81 14.86 -5.06 -16.98
N HIS A 82 13.87 -5.70 -17.61
CA HIS A 82 14.06 -6.95 -18.36
C HIS A 82 15.13 -6.82 -19.46
N LYS A 83 15.32 -5.61 -20.04
CA LYS A 83 16.35 -5.31 -21.04
C LYS A 83 17.77 -5.51 -20.49
N TYR A 84 17.95 -5.31 -19.19
CA TYR A 84 19.25 -5.40 -18.50
C TYR A 84 19.48 -6.75 -17.82
N ARG A 85 18.55 -7.72 -17.93
CA ARG A 85 18.61 -9.01 -17.23
C ARG A 85 19.97 -9.68 -17.32
N TYR A 86 20.56 -9.78 -18.53
CA TYR A 86 21.84 -10.42 -18.75
C TYR A 86 23.01 -9.71 -18.03
N LEU A 87 23.03 -8.40 -18.04
CA LEU A 87 24.02 -7.61 -17.33
C LEU A 87 23.80 -7.65 -15.81
N TRP A 88 22.54 -7.70 -15.37
CA TRP A 88 22.19 -7.69 -13.96
C TRP A 88 22.66 -8.96 -13.24
N ILE A 89 22.49 -10.13 -13.85
CA ILE A 89 22.93 -11.40 -13.24
C ILE A 89 24.45 -11.49 -13.07
N GLN A 90 25.22 -10.64 -13.75
CA GLN A 90 26.68 -10.56 -13.63
C GLN A 90 27.14 -9.56 -12.56
N LYS A 91 26.22 -8.75 -12.02
CA LYS A 91 26.57 -7.78 -10.98
C LYS A 91 26.77 -8.46 -9.62
N PRO A 92 27.77 -8.00 -8.83
CA PRO A 92 28.01 -8.54 -7.49
C PRO A 92 26.76 -8.48 -6.61
N GLY A 93 26.43 -9.61 -5.96
CA GLY A 93 25.27 -9.73 -5.07
C GLY A 93 23.95 -10.05 -5.77
N PHE A 94 23.96 -10.28 -7.09
CA PHE A 94 22.79 -10.72 -7.86
C PHE A 94 23.06 -12.03 -8.57
N GLY A 95 22.22 -13.03 -8.33
CA GLY A 95 22.21 -14.28 -9.05
C GLY A 95 20.99 -14.37 -9.96
N GLN A 96 21.04 -15.30 -10.92
CA GLN A 96 19.97 -15.52 -11.91
C GLN A 96 18.58 -15.61 -11.24
N LYS A 97 18.43 -16.49 -10.22
CA LYS A 97 17.16 -16.71 -9.54
C LYS A 97 16.63 -15.42 -8.86
N SER A 98 17.52 -14.62 -8.26
CA SER A 98 17.14 -13.37 -7.61
C SER A 98 16.63 -12.34 -8.61
N VAL A 99 17.36 -12.17 -9.73
CA VAL A 99 16.97 -11.24 -10.80
C VAL A 99 15.66 -11.67 -11.44
N ASP A 100 15.52 -12.96 -11.77
CA ASP A 100 14.29 -13.49 -12.38
C ASP A 100 13.08 -13.31 -11.47
N ASN A 101 13.23 -13.50 -10.16
CA ASN A 101 12.16 -13.27 -9.20
C ASN A 101 11.75 -11.79 -9.14
N ILE A 102 12.71 -10.85 -9.17
CA ILE A 102 12.42 -9.41 -9.17
C ILE A 102 11.68 -9.03 -10.45
N LEU A 103 12.18 -9.47 -11.61
CA LEU A 103 11.54 -9.18 -12.90
C LEU A 103 10.12 -9.75 -12.96
N ALA A 104 9.93 -10.97 -12.46
CA ALA A 104 8.61 -11.59 -12.38
C ALA A 104 7.67 -10.82 -11.43
N ALA A 105 8.18 -10.31 -10.29
CA ALA A 105 7.40 -9.52 -9.36
C ALA A 105 6.96 -8.17 -9.97
N ILE A 106 7.85 -7.51 -10.74
CA ILE A 106 7.50 -6.29 -11.47
C ILE A 106 6.41 -6.59 -12.52
N GLU A 107 6.61 -7.63 -13.33
CA GLU A 107 5.67 -7.99 -14.40
C GLU A 107 4.29 -8.36 -13.84
N ALA A 108 4.25 -9.08 -12.71
CA ALA A 108 3.00 -9.45 -12.05
C ALA A 108 2.16 -8.23 -11.66
N THR A 109 2.76 -7.08 -11.33
CA THR A 109 1.99 -5.87 -10.98
C THR A 109 1.08 -5.39 -12.09
N LYS A 110 1.41 -5.68 -13.36
CA LYS A 110 0.57 -5.28 -14.50
C LYS A 110 -0.86 -5.85 -14.43
N THR A 111 -1.01 -7.00 -13.79
CA THR A 111 -2.29 -7.70 -13.66
C THR A 111 -2.80 -7.84 -12.23
N THR A 112 -1.94 -7.62 -11.23
CA THR A 112 -2.31 -7.81 -9.81
C THR A 112 -2.43 -6.50 -9.03
N ALA A 113 -1.94 -5.37 -9.56
CA ALA A 113 -2.07 -4.09 -8.90
C ALA A 113 -3.54 -3.71 -8.76
N THR A 114 -3.97 -3.37 -7.55
CA THR A 114 -5.31 -2.85 -7.33
C THR A 114 -5.34 -1.33 -7.45
N PHE A 115 -6.47 -0.75 -7.85
CA PHE A 115 -6.61 0.70 -7.96
C PHE A 115 -6.25 1.45 -6.68
N PRO A 116 -6.72 1.08 -5.47
CA PRO A 116 -6.31 1.75 -4.25
C PRO A 116 -4.82 1.58 -3.91
N ALA A 117 -4.21 0.43 -4.24
CA ALA A 117 -2.78 0.24 -4.06
C ALA A 117 -1.97 1.16 -4.98
N PHE A 118 -2.42 1.33 -6.23
CA PHE A 118 -1.79 2.24 -7.18
C PHE A 118 -1.89 3.70 -6.73
N ILE A 119 -3.08 4.18 -6.33
CA ILE A 119 -3.24 5.54 -5.77
C ILE A 119 -2.31 5.76 -4.58
N SER A 120 -2.23 4.79 -3.65
CA SER A 120 -1.30 4.88 -2.52
C SER A 120 0.16 4.91 -2.96
N ALA A 121 0.53 4.14 -4.00
CA ALA A 121 1.88 4.04 -4.53
C ALA A 121 2.36 5.33 -5.22
N LEU A 122 1.47 6.14 -5.78
CA LEU A 122 1.81 7.41 -6.43
C LEU A 122 2.47 8.40 -5.45
N GLY A 123 2.22 8.27 -4.14
CA GLY A 123 2.80 9.16 -3.15
C GLY A 123 2.19 10.57 -3.18
N ILE A 124 0.92 10.71 -3.57
CA ILE A 124 0.19 11.98 -3.48
C ILE A 124 0.26 12.46 -2.03
N PRO A 125 0.70 13.69 -1.73
CA PRO A 125 0.81 14.18 -0.37
C PRO A 125 -0.50 14.03 0.40
N LEU A 126 -0.44 13.55 1.66
CA LEU A 126 -1.57 13.30 2.54
C LEU A 126 -2.52 12.17 2.10
N ILE A 127 -2.28 11.52 0.99
CA ILE A 127 -3.09 10.41 0.47
C ILE A 127 -2.31 9.10 0.68
N GLY A 128 -2.65 8.38 1.74
CA GLY A 128 -2.13 7.04 2.03
C GLY A 128 -3.16 5.96 1.75
N GLY A 129 -2.87 4.73 2.17
CA GLY A 129 -3.73 3.57 1.90
C GLY A 129 -5.18 3.70 2.38
N VAL A 130 -5.43 4.43 3.47
CA VAL A 130 -6.80 4.67 3.97
C VAL A 130 -7.56 5.58 3.00
N GLN A 131 -6.94 6.69 2.59
CA GLN A 131 -7.53 7.64 1.65
C GLN A 131 -7.69 7.01 0.26
N ALA A 132 -6.72 6.22 -0.18
CA ALA A 132 -6.78 5.50 -1.45
C ALA A 132 -7.95 4.49 -1.49
N LYS A 133 -8.19 3.77 -0.39
CA LYS A 133 -9.37 2.89 -0.26
C LYS A 133 -10.68 3.67 -0.29
N GLU A 134 -10.72 4.87 0.33
CA GLU A 134 -11.92 5.72 0.28
C GLU A 134 -12.19 6.23 -1.14
N ILE A 135 -11.16 6.70 -1.86
CA ILE A 135 -11.26 7.06 -3.28
C ILE A 135 -11.83 5.90 -4.10
N ALA A 136 -11.35 4.66 -3.87
CA ALA A 136 -11.81 3.49 -4.61
C ALA A 136 -13.26 3.06 -4.33
N LYS A 137 -13.93 3.61 -3.33
CA LYS A 137 -15.38 3.43 -3.13
C LYS A 137 -16.22 4.33 -4.03
N HIS A 138 -15.65 5.45 -4.49
CA HIS A 138 -16.34 6.48 -5.25
C HIS A 138 -16.03 6.44 -6.75
N PHE A 139 -14.92 5.83 -7.13
CA PHE A 139 -14.46 5.75 -8.51
C PHE A 139 -14.18 4.30 -8.89
N ALA A 140 -14.76 3.83 -9.99
CA ALA A 140 -14.65 2.45 -10.45
C ALA A 140 -13.23 2.04 -10.91
N GLY A 141 -12.30 2.97 -10.98
CA GLY A 141 -10.91 2.73 -11.32
C GLY A 141 -10.18 4.00 -11.75
N TRP A 142 -8.98 3.79 -12.30
CA TRP A 142 -8.11 4.88 -12.71
C TRP A 142 -8.75 5.87 -13.67
N ASN A 143 -9.48 5.38 -14.70
CA ASN A 143 -10.02 6.25 -15.74
C ASN A 143 -11.07 7.22 -15.19
N GLU A 144 -11.93 6.76 -14.30
CA GLU A 144 -12.94 7.60 -13.67
C GLU A 144 -12.31 8.59 -12.69
N PHE A 145 -11.32 8.14 -11.92
CA PHE A 145 -10.58 9.00 -11.00
C PHE A 145 -9.84 10.13 -11.73
N ILE A 146 -9.09 9.82 -12.80
CA ILE A 146 -8.33 10.86 -13.52
C ILE A 146 -9.25 11.84 -14.22
N HIS A 147 -10.40 11.38 -14.74
CA HIS A 147 -11.42 12.26 -15.28
C HIS A 147 -12.01 13.18 -14.21
N ALA A 148 -12.21 12.69 -12.99
CA ALA A 148 -12.66 13.52 -11.85
C ALA A 148 -11.61 14.58 -11.49
N VAL A 149 -10.31 14.24 -11.53
CA VAL A 149 -9.21 15.21 -11.34
C VAL A 149 -9.23 16.29 -12.41
N GLU A 150 -9.33 15.89 -13.68
CA GLU A 150 -9.37 16.80 -14.84
C GLU A 150 -10.59 17.74 -14.83
N SER A 151 -11.73 17.26 -14.31
CA SER A 151 -12.95 18.03 -14.16
C SER A 151 -13.02 18.84 -12.85
N ASN A 152 -11.93 18.90 -12.07
CA ASN A 152 -11.86 19.59 -10.78
C ASN A 152 -12.94 19.14 -9.80
N PHE A 153 -13.18 17.82 -9.70
CA PHE A 153 -14.09 17.26 -8.70
C PHE A 153 -13.69 17.70 -7.28
N ASP A 154 -14.66 18.07 -6.47
CA ASP A 154 -14.42 18.42 -5.06
C ASP A 154 -14.24 17.16 -4.19
N PHE A 155 -13.00 16.71 -4.05
CA PHE A 155 -12.66 15.56 -3.20
C PHE A 155 -12.92 15.80 -1.70
N SER A 156 -13.15 17.05 -1.26
CA SER A 156 -13.48 17.34 0.15
C SER A 156 -14.82 16.76 0.57
N THR A 157 -15.67 16.40 -0.38
CA THR A 157 -16.95 15.73 -0.16
C THR A 157 -16.83 14.27 0.27
N LEU A 158 -15.65 13.66 0.07
CA LEU A 158 -15.40 12.27 0.45
C LEU A 158 -15.14 12.14 1.95
N ALA A 159 -15.53 10.99 2.53
CA ALA A 159 -15.36 10.73 3.95
C ALA A 159 -13.88 10.79 4.38
N GLY A 160 -13.56 11.62 5.37
CA GLY A 160 -12.20 11.80 5.88
C GLY A 160 -11.28 12.66 5.00
N PHE A 161 -11.86 13.37 4.02
CA PHE A 161 -11.17 14.37 3.22
C PHE A 161 -11.57 15.78 3.69
N GLY A 162 -10.64 16.71 3.53
CA GLY A 162 -10.87 18.13 3.70
C GLY A 162 -10.25 18.88 2.53
N THR A 163 -10.38 20.19 2.50
CA THR A 163 -9.87 21.05 1.42
C THR A 163 -8.40 20.81 1.10
N VAL A 164 -7.55 20.66 2.12
CA VAL A 164 -6.10 20.44 1.94
C VAL A 164 -5.79 19.12 1.20
N LYS A 165 -6.53 18.04 1.47
CA LYS A 165 -6.37 16.77 0.74
C LYS A 165 -6.93 16.87 -0.68
N SER A 166 -8.06 17.57 -0.84
CA SER A 166 -8.63 17.85 -2.17
C SER A 166 -7.64 18.61 -3.04
N GLU A 167 -7.09 19.68 -2.53
CA GLU A 167 -6.04 20.45 -3.21
C GLU A 167 -4.80 19.62 -3.53
N SER A 168 -4.39 18.74 -2.62
CA SER A 168 -3.25 17.85 -2.83
C SER A 168 -3.48 16.88 -3.99
N ILE A 169 -4.70 16.37 -4.16
CA ILE A 169 -5.06 15.54 -5.31
C ILE A 169 -5.07 16.36 -6.59
N LEU A 170 -5.75 17.51 -6.58
CA LEU A 170 -5.92 18.33 -7.79
C LEU A 170 -4.60 18.93 -8.30
N ASN A 171 -3.65 19.24 -7.42
CA ASN A 171 -2.36 19.83 -7.76
C ASN A 171 -1.23 18.81 -7.97
N PHE A 172 -1.51 17.51 -7.90
CA PHE A 172 -0.49 16.48 -8.13
C PHE A 172 -0.18 16.35 -9.63
N ASP A 173 1.11 16.14 -9.97
CA ASP A 173 1.52 15.86 -11.35
C ASP A 173 1.26 14.39 -11.70
N TYR A 174 0.25 14.15 -12.52
CA TYR A 174 -0.16 12.84 -12.98
C TYR A 174 0.53 12.36 -14.25
N THR A 175 1.46 13.11 -14.84
CA THR A 175 2.11 12.80 -16.13
C THR A 175 2.67 11.37 -16.14
N GLU A 176 3.50 11.02 -15.17
CA GLU A 176 4.07 9.68 -15.05
C GLU A 176 3.02 8.62 -14.69
N ALA A 177 2.04 8.98 -13.85
CA ALA A 177 0.97 8.08 -13.44
C ALA A 177 0.05 7.66 -14.60
N ILE A 178 -0.21 8.57 -15.53
CA ILE A 178 -1.00 8.29 -16.74
C ILE A 178 -0.28 7.25 -17.62
N GLU A 179 1.03 7.38 -17.80
CA GLU A 179 1.82 6.41 -18.57
C GLU A 179 1.90 5.05 -17.86
N LEU A 180 2.09 5.05 -16.52
CA LEU A 180 2.06 3.81 -15.71
C LEU A 180 0.70 3.10 -15.82
N ALA A 181 -0.39 3.84 -15.79
CA ALA A 181 -1.73 3.28 -15.92
C ALA A 181 -1.97 2.57 -17.27
N LYS A 182 -1.22 2.93 -18.32
CA LYS A 182 -1.26 2.19 -19.60
C LYS A 182 -0.63 0.81 -19.49
N LEU A 183 0.31 0.62 -18.56
CA LEU A 183 0.97 -0.67 -18.31
C LEU A 183 0.17 -1.54 -17.33
N LEU A 184 -0.47 -0.92 -16.34
CA LEU A 184 -1.19 -1.60 -15.26
C LEU A 184 -2.65 -1.86 -15.66
N ILE A 185 -2.87 -2.96 -16.38
CA ILE A 185 -4.20 -3.27 -16.95
C ILE A 185 -5.28 -3.41 -15.88
N SER A 186 -4.94 -4.00 -14.75
CA SER A 186 -5.88 -4.29 -13.65
C SER A 186 -6.45 -3.06 -12.94
N ILE A 187 -5.81 -1.88 -13.04
CA ILE A 187 -6.30 -0.66 -12.40
C ILE A 187 -7.28 0.16 -13.25
N ARG A 188 -7.36 -0.14 -14.57
CA ARG A 188 -8.15 0.68 -15.52
C ARG A 188 -9.63 0.49 -15.35
N ILE A 189 -10.03 -0.71 -15.02
CA ILE A 189 -11.38 -1.11 -14.72
C ILE A 189 -11.28 -2.00 -13.50
N VAL A 190 -11.66 -1.50 -12.32
CA VAL A 190 -12.38 -2.41 -11.44
C VAL A 190 -13.67 -2.64 -12.20
N PRO A 191 -14.04 -3.87 -12.58
CA PRO A 191 -15.43 -4.13 -12.82
C PRO A 191 -16.09 -3.63 -11.53
N VAL A 192 -16.86 -2.54 -11.61
CA VAL A 192 -18.02 -2.49 -10.76
C VAL A 192 -18.75 -3.72 -11.25
N GLU A 193 -18.52 -4.85 -10.62
CA GLU A 193 -19.58 -5.80 -10.45
C GLU A 193 -20.67 -4.98 -9.77
N ASN A 194 -21.51 -4.35 -10.60
CA ASN A 194 -22.92 -4.18 -10.35
C ASN A 194 -23.54 -5.58 -10.38
N ASN A 195 -22.96 -6.44 -9.61
CA ASN A 195 -23.65 -7.32 -8.78
C ASN A 195 -24.08 -6.41 -7.59
N GLU A 196 -25.29 -5.91 -7.65
CA GLU A 196 -26.23 -6.19 -6.59
C GLU A 196 -26.31 -7.72 -6.41
N ILE A 197 -25.17 -8.36 -6.17
CA ILE A 197 -25.10 -9.36 -5.15
C ILE A 197 -25.47 -8.51 -3.93
N GLU A 198 -26.65 -8.67 -3.40
CA GLU A 198 -26.86 -8.55 -1.97
C GLU A 198 -25.60 -9.18 -1.37
N ILE A 199 -24.57 -8.33 -1.10
CA ILE A 199 -23.47 -8.72 -0.25
C ILE A 199 -24.23 -8.99 1.03
N ASN A 200 -24.48 -10.28 1.24
CA ASN A 200 -25.02 -10.78 2.48
C ASN A 200 -24.02 -10.30 3.51
N LYS A 201 -24.23 -9.08 4.06
CA LYS A 201 -23.38 -8.45 5.07
C LYS A 201 -23.54 -9.21 6.38
N VAL A 202 -23.38 -10.55 6.28
CA VAL A 202 -23.57 -11.49 7.40
C VAL A 202 -22.69 -11.16 8.60
N CYS A 203 -21.63 -10.38 8.40
CA CYS A 203 -20.74 -9.90 9.46
C CYS A 203 -20.96 -8.42 9.80
N GLU A 204 -22.00 -7.75 9.30
CA GLU A 204 -22.26 -6.32 9.61
C GLU A 204 -22.43 -6.10 11.10
N GLY A 205 -21.72 -5.11 11.63
CA GLY A 205 -21.71 -4.80 13.07
C GLY A 205 -20.93 -5.80 13.94
N LEU A 206 -20.35 -6.86 13.37
CA LEU A 206 -19.53 -7.81 14.10
C LEU A 206 -18.05 -7.37 14.11
N THR A 207 -17.42 -7.47 15.29
CA THR A 207 -15.99 -7.19 15.45
C THR A 207 -15.25 -8.48 15.77
N PHE A 208 -14.21 -8.76 15.02
CA PHE A 208 -13.39 -9.96 15.11
C PHE A 208 -11.97 -9.62 15.59
N VAL A 209 -11.36 -10.57 16.27
CA VAL A 209 -9.91 -10.59 16.55
C VAL A 209 -9.35 -11.90 16.02
N ILE A 210 -8.17 -11.86 15.41
CA ILE A 210 -7.48 -13.03 14.87
C ILE A 210 -6.21 -13.29 15.68
N THR A 211 -5.96 -14.54 16.05
CA THR A 211 -4.73 -14.98 16.72
C THR A 211 -4.36 -16.40 16.28
N GLY A 212 -3.12 -16.81 16.58
CA GLY A 212 -2.62 -18.14 16.20
C GLY A 212 -2.25 -18.28 14.73
N SER A 213 -1.96 -19.52 14.33
CA SER A 213 -1.62 -19.91 12.94
C SER A 213 -2.88 -20.14 12.13
N LEU A 214 -2.84 -19.74 10.85
CA LEU A 214 -3.93 -19.96 9.89
C LEU A 214 -3.62 -21.19 9.04
N HIS A 215 -4.70 -21.93 8.64
CA HIS A 215 -4.59 -23.16 7.86
C HIS A 215 -5.40 -23.10 6.56
N GLN A 216 -6.50 -22.35 6.53
CA GLN A 216 -7.40 -22.21 5.37
C GLN A 216 -7.04 -20.99 4.51
N TYR A 217 -6.48 -19.95 5.13
CA TYR A 217 -6.07 -18.72 4.45
C TYR A 217 -4.53 -18.65 4.35
N LYS A 218 -4.01 -18.17 3.21
CA LYS A 218 -2.56 -18.06 2.97
C LYS A 218 -1.85 -17.16 3.98
N ASN A 219 -2.55 -16.15 4.48
CA ASN A 219 -2.03 -15.20 5.45
C ASN A 219 -3.17 -14.45 6.16
N ARG A 220 -2.81 -13.73 7.22
CA ARG A 220 -3.78 -12.99 8.05
C ARG A 220 -4.50 -11.88 7.28
N ASN A 221 -3.86 -11.24 6.32
CA ASN A 221 -4.48 -10.17 5.54
C ASN A 221 -5.60 -10.71 4.63
N GLU A 222 -5.45 -11.91 4.09
CA GLU A 222 -6.49 -12.56 3.29
C GLU A 222 -7.75 -12.81 4.12
N LEU A 223 -7.62 -13.35 5.33
CA LEU A 223 -8.75 -13.52 6.25
C LEU A 223 -9.36 -12.19 6.68
N ILE A 224 -8.54 -11.16 6.94
CA ILE A 224 -9.02 -9.81 7.25
C ILE A 224 -9.87 -9.27 6.09
N ASN A 225 -9.36 -9.34 4.87
CA ASN A 225 -10.09 -8.86 3.69
C ASN A 225 -11.42 -9.61 3.50
N THR A 226 -11.44 -10.92 3.75
CA THR A 226 -12.68 -11.73 3.69
C THR A 226 -13.70 -11.24 4.74
N ILE A 227 -13.29 -11.03 5.99
CA ILE A 227 -14.19 -10.53 7.04
C ILE A 227 -14.72 -9.14 6.69
N GLU A 228 -13.85 -8.25 6.22
CA GLU A 228 -14.22 -6.88 5.85
C GLU A 228 -15.15 -6.85 4.63
N SER A 229 -14.96 -7.73 3.65
CA SER A 229 -15.88 -7.86 2.50
C SER A 229 -17.28 -8.35 2.89
N LEU A 230 -17.40 -9.11 3.99
CA LEU A 230 -18.68 -9.53 4.56
C LEU A 230 -19.30 -8.46 5.51
N GLY A 231 -18.72 -7.26 5.57
CA GLY A 231 -19.20 -6.15 6.40
C GLY A 231 -18.70 -6.17 7.85
N GLY A 232 -17.83 -7.11 8.23
CA GLY A 232 -17.25 -7.22 9.56
C GLY A 232 -16.07 -6.25 9.77
N LYS A 233 -15.63 -6.12 11.02
CA LYS A 233 -14.48 -5.32 11.42
C LYS A 233 -13.44 -6.18 12.13
N VAL A 234 -12.15 -6.07 11.76
CA VAL A 234 -11.08 -6.76 12.45
C VAL A 234 -10.26 -5.78 13.28
N VAL A 235 -10.00 -6.14 14.55
CA VAL A 235 -9.21 -5.31 15.48
C VAL A 235 -8.06 -6.13 16.09
N GLY A 236 -7.01 -5.42 16.55
CA GLY A 236 -5.78 -6.05 17.04
C GLY A 236 -5.90 -6.65 18.44
N SER A 237 -6.85 -6.20 19.27
CA SER A 237 -6.97 -6.56 20.68
C SER A 237 -8.41 -6.91 21.07
N ILE A 238 -8.54 -7.80 22.06
CA ILE A 238 -9.83 -8.20 22.64
C ILE A 238 -10.40 -7.05 23.49
N SER A 239 -11.69 -6.76 23.30
CA SER A 239 -12.46 -5.80 24.11
C SER A 239 -13.90 -6.28 24.28
N LYS A 240 -14.69 -5.57 25.09
CA LYS A 240 -16.13 -5.86 25.26
C LYS A 240 -16.94 -5.77 23.96
N ASN A 241 -16.42 -5.06 22.96
CA ASN A 241 -17.04 -4.93 21.63
C ASN A 241 -16.67 -6.07 20.67
N THR A 242 -15.71 -6.92 21.03
CA THR A 242 -15.31 -8.08 20.22
C THR A 242 -16.39 -9.14 20.28
N LYS A 243 -16.86 -9.62 19.13
CA LYS A 243 -17.91 -10.66 19.02
C LYS A 243 -17.33 -12.05 18.86
N TYR A 244 -16.21 -12.19 18.16
CA TYR A 244 -15.53 -13.47 17.94
C TYR A 244 -14.02 -13.32 18.00
N LEU A 245 -13.37 -14.33 18.57
CA LEU A 245 -11.93 -14.55 18.41
C LEU A 245 -11.73 -15.72 17.44
N ILE A 246 -11.04 -15.49 16.33
CA ILE A 246 -10.68 -16.57 15.39
C ILE A 246 -9.32 -17.13 15.82
N ASN A 247 -9.30 -18.40 16.17
CA ASN A 247 -8.09 -19.15 16.51
C ASN A 247 -8.33 -20.65 16.29
N ASN A 248 -7.48 -21.31 15.50
CA ASN A 248 -7.55 -22.75 15.26
C ASN A 248 -7.18 -23.60 16.46
N ASP A 249 -6.52 -23.01 17.47
CA ASP A 249 -6.23 -23.65 18.76
C ASP A 249 -7.05 -22.98 19.87
N ALA A 250 -8.23 -23.55 20.14
CA ALA A 250 -9.13 -23.10 21.21
C ALA A 250 -8.56 -23.37 22.61
N THR A 251 -7.58 -24.27 22.74
CA THR A 251 -6.93 -24.63 24.01
C THR A 251 -5.75 -23.72 24.35
N SER A 252 -5.29 -22.90 23.39
CA SER A 252 -4.18 -21.97 23.54
C SER A 252 -4.31 -21.06 24.77
N GLU A 253 -3.25 -20.94 25.53
CA GLU A 253 -3.12 -20.03 26.69
C GLU A 253 -2.62 -18.63 26.28
N SER A 254 -2.69 -18.27 25.01
CA SER A 254 -2.31 -16.94 24.55
C SER A 254 -3.11 -15.85 25.28
N ALA A 255 -2.50 -14.69 25.46
CA ALA A 255 -3.15 -13.56 26.15
C ALA A 255 -4.51 -13.20 25.56
N LYS A 256 -4.69 -13.36 24.24
CA LYS A 256 -5.97 -13.12 23.56
C LYS A 256 -7.00 -14.21 23.87
N ASN A 257 -6.63 -15.48 23.91
CA ASN A 257 -7.52 -16.55 24.31
C ASN A 257 -7.99 -16.42 25.76
N VAL A 258 -7.05 -16.12 26.68
CA VAL A 258 -7.37 -15.87 28.09
C VAL A 258 -8.33 -14.68 28.24
N ALA A 259 -8.06 -13.58 27.52
CA ALA A 259 -8.93 -12.39 27.54
C ALA A 259 -10.32 -12.69 26.94
N ALA A 260 -10.41 -13.46 25.88
CA ALA A 260 -11.68 -13.87 25.29
C ALA A 260 -12.51 -14.72 26.24
N LYS A 261 -11.90 -15.74 26.88
CA LYS A 261 -12.54 -16.58 27.89
C LYS A 261 -13.07 -15.74 29.07
N ARG A 262 -12.26 -14.79 29.58
CA ARG A 262 -12.66 -13.93 30.69
C ARG A 262 -13.85 -13.02 30.36
N LEU A 263 -13.97 -12.60 29.09
CA LEU A 263 -15.04 -11.71 28.63
C LEU A 263 -16.24 -12.48 28.03
N GLY A 264 -16.22 -13.83 28.06
CA GLY A 264 -17.27 -14.67 27.47
C GLY A 264 -17.37 -14.58 25.95
N ILE A 265 -16.26 -14.20 25.26
CA ILE A 265 -16.21 -14.06 23.82
C ILE A 265 -15.96 -15.44 23.20
N PRO A 266 -16.81 -15.92 22.29
CA PRO A 266 -16.64 -17.21 21.64
C PRO A 266 -15.35 -17.24 20.81
N VAL A 267 -14.58 -18.33 20.98
CA VAL A 267 -13.42 -18.66 20.14
C VAL A 267 -13.89 -19.61 19.07
N ILE A 268 -13.68 -19.26 17.80
CA ILE A 268 -14.06 -20.08 16.65
C ILE A 268 -12.84 -20.38 15.78
N THR A 269 -12.82 -21.52 15.12
CA THR A 269 -11.81 -21.89 14.13
C THR A 269 -12.07 -21.21 12.78
N GLU A 270 -11.09 -21.24 11.87
CA GLU A 270 -11.30 -20.79 10.47
C GLU A 270 -12.43 -21.58 9.78
N VAL A 271 -12.49 -22.90 10.03
CA VAL A 271 -13.53 -23.76 9.44
C VAL A 271 -14.93 -23.37 9.96
N GLU A 272 -15.06 -23.12 11.26
CA GLU A 272 -16.33 -22.66 11.83
C GLU A 272 -16.71 -21.25 11.34
N PHE A 273 -15.73 -20.37 11.11
CA PHE A 273 -15.97 -19.07 10.50
C PHE A 273 -16.51 -19.22 9.07
N ILE A 274 -15.88 -20.08 8.24
CA ILE A 274 -16.29 -20.34 6.86
C ILE A 274 -17.71 -20.92 6.83
N SER A 275 -17.97 -21.97 7.60
CA SER A 275 -19.27 -22.60 7.66
C SER A 275 -20.39 -21.67 8.17
N LYS A 276 -20.06 -20.78 9.11
CA LYS A 276 -21.06 -19.90 9.73
C LYS A 276 -21.38 -18.64 8.90
N PHE A 277 -20.41 -18.10 8.17
CA PHE A 277 -20.52 -16.79 7.54
C PHE A 277 -20.32 -16.79 6.01
N ILE A 278 -19.82 -17.88 5.42
CA ILE A 278 -19.52 -17.96 3.99
C ILE A 278 -20.39 -19.02 3.29
N GLU A 279 -20.54 -20.20 3.86
CA GLU A 279 -21.23 -21.37 3.26
C GLU A 279 -22.71 -21.47 3.67
N LYS A 280 -23.41 -20.36 3.83
CA LYS A 280 -24.86 -20.39 4.10
C LYS A 280 -25.67 -20.39 2.83
#